data_30935c0971590e54f85ffcf0ff6ccb4d
#
_entry.id   30935c0971590e54f85ffcf0ff6ccb4d
#
_cell.length_a   1.000
_cell.length_b   1.000
_cell.length_c   1.000
_cell.angle_alpha   90.00
_cell.angle_beta   90.00
_cell.angle_gamma   90.00
#
_symmetry.space_group_name_H-M   'P 1'
#
loop_
_entity.id
_entity.type
_entity.pdbx_description
1 polymer ?
#
loop_
_entity_poly.entity_id
_entity_poly.type
_entity_poly.pdbx_seq_one_letter_code
_entity_poly.pdbx_strand_id
1 'polypeptide(L)'
;MIDQFEFRKNLVLQELENNKIPFSFDAIIGRGGLVKPIPGGVYEVNEAMKRDTVHAMRTHACNLGGLIASKLASTLPNCPAFIADPGVVDELEDIARITGSPLMPKITIWHALNQKAIARRFAKEQGTQYESLDLIICHLGGGISVAVHHHGRAIDANNALDGEGPFSPERAGTLPAGQLIDLCFSGQLTKDELKKRISG
;
A
#
# COMPACT_ATOMS: atom_id res chain seq x y z
N MET A 1 -11.84 -9.88 -6.87
CA MET A 1 -10.77 -9.95 -5.84
C MET A 1 -11.27 -10.60 -4.56
N ILE A 2 -12.39 -10.15 -4.00
CA ILE A 2 -12.95 -10.77 -2.77
C ILE A 2 -13.20 -12.27 -2.97
N ASP A 3 -13.52 -12.68 -4.18
CA ASP A 3 -13.70 -14.08 -4.59
C ASP A 3 -12.46 -14.96 -4.36
N GLN A 4 -11.27 -14.34 -4.26
CA GLN A 4 -10.01 -15.04 -3.96
C GLN A 4 -9.74 -15.19 -2.44
N PHE A 5 -10.61 -14.65 -1.59
CA PHE A 5 -10.38 -14.63 -0.14
C PHE A 5 -10.20 -16.03 0.43
N GLU A 6 -11.17 -16.92 0.20
CA GLU A 6 -11.11 -18.31 0.70
C GLU A 6 -9.93 -19.08 0.10
N PHE A 7 -9.68 -18.92 -1.20
CA PHE A 7 -8.54 -19.55 -1.86
C PHE A 7 -7.22 -19.13 -1.21
N ARG A 8 -6.98 -17.84 -1.05
CA ARG A 8 -5.73 -17.33 -0.47
C ARG A 8 -5.57 -17.65 1.00
N LYS A 9 -6.66 -17.64 1.78
CA LYS A 9 -6.66 -18.07 3.17
C LYS A 9 -6.27 -19.55 3.29
N ASN A 10 -6.87 -20.40 2.47
CA ASN A 10 -6.59 -21.84 2.50
C ASN A 10 -5.16 -22.13 2.03
N LEU A 11 -4.62 -21.38 1.07
CA LEU A 11 -3.23 -21.50 0.65
C LEU A 11 -2.26 -21.21 1.82
N VAL A 12 -2.53 -20.18 2.64
CA VAL A 12 -1.71 -19.91 3.84
C VAL A 12 -1.75 -21.10 4.80
N LEU A 13 -2.93 -21.65 5.07
CA LEU A 13 -3.06 -22.82 5.97
C LEU A 13 -2.31 -24.04 5.40
N GLN A 14 -2.44 -24.29 4.11
CA GLN A 14 -1.75 -25.38 3.42
C GLN A 14 -0.22 -25.22 3.50
N GLU A 15 0.29 -23.99 3.32
CA GLU A 15 1.73 -23.74 3.42
C GLU A 15 2.27 -23.95 4.85
N LEU A 16 1.49 -23.59 5.87
CA LEU A 16 1.85 -23.89 7.25
C LEU A 16 1.92 -25.40 7.49
N GLU A 17 0.94 -26.16 7.01
CA GLU A 17 0.89 -27.61 7.11
C GLU A 17 2.06 -28.26 6.35
N ASN A 18 2.29 -27.88 5.11
CA ASN A 18 3.39 -28.39 4.27
C ASN A 18 4.76 -28.19 4.93
N ASN A 19 4.94 -27.08 5.62
CA ASN A 19 6.17 -26.75 6.34
C ASN A 19 6.18 -27.24 7.80
N LYS A 20 5.15 -27.96 8.23
CA LYS A 20 5.00 -28.49 9.61
C LYS A 20 5.07 -27.38 10.66
N ILE A 21 4.56 -26.19 10.34
CA ILE A 21 4.47 -25.07 11.27
C ILE A 21 3.15 -25.18 12.03
N PRO A 22 3.19 -25.32 13.39
CA PRO A 22 1.97 -25.37 14.18
C PRO A 22 1.12 -24.12 14.00
N PHE A 23 -0.19 -24.27 13.83
CA PHE A 23 -1.13 -23.16 13.78
C PHE A 23 -1.40 -22.62 15.19
N SER A 24 -0.39 -21.96 15.77
CA SER A 24 -0.43 -21.34 17.09
C SER A 24 0.39 -20.06 17.06
N PHE A 25 -0.26 -18.92 17.20
CA PHE A 25 0.35 -17.59 17.03
C PHE A 25 -0.13 -16.65 18.14
N ASP A 26 0.78 -15.79 18.61
CA ASP A 26 0.46 -14.71 19.55
C ASP A 26 -0.28 -13.55 18.86
N ALA A 27 -0.03 -13.34 17.59
CA ALA A 27 -0.72 -12.35 16.75
C ALA A 27 -0.58 -12.70 15.27
N ILE A 28 -1.51 -12.24 14.44
CA ILE A 28 -1.41 -12.36 12.97
C ILE A 28 -1.41 -10.98 12.36
N ILE A 29 -0.36 -10.68 11.59
CA ILE A 29 -0.20 -9.37 10.94
C ILE A 29 -0.34 -9.55 9.44
N GLY A 30 -1.38 -8.95 8.87
CA GLY A 30 -1.59 -8.88 7.43
C GLY A 30 -0.93 -7.65 6.81
N ARG A 31 -0.56 -7.75 5.54
CA ARG A 31 -0.24 -6.56 4.75
C ARG A 31 -1.50 -5.71 4.66
N GLY A 32 -1.42 -4.43 5.06
CA GLY A 32 -2.55 -3.51 5.03
C GLY A 32 -3.05 -3.27 3.61
N GLY A 33 -4.38 -3.18 3.47
CA GLY A 33 -5.07 -2.88 2.23
C GLY A 33 -5.28 -1.38 2.00
N LEU A 34 -6.09 -1.06 1.00
CA LEU A 34 -6.50 0.31 0.66
C LEU A 34 -7.70 0.72 1.54
N VAL A 35 -7.46 0.84 2.84
CA VAL A 35 -8.38 1.46 3.80
C VAL A 35 -8.40 2.97 3.61
N LYS A 36 -9.13 3.72 4.42
CA LYS A 36 -9.01 5.18 4.44
C LYS A 36 -7.57 5.60 4.79
N PRO A 37 -7.09 6.74 4.28
CA PRO A 37 -5.78 7.26 4.64
C PRO A 37 -5.61 7.37 6.16
N ILE A 38 -4.48 6.86 6.67
CA ILE A 38 -4.11 6.86 8.08
C ILE A 38 -2.61 7.12 8.21
N PRO A 39 -2.12 7.65 9.33
CA PRO A 39 -0.68 7.74 9.61
C PRO A 39 0.01 6.38 9.58
N GLY A 40 1.35 6.36 9.51
CA GLY A 40 2.15 5.14 9.65
C GLY A 40 1.98 4.52 11.03
N GLY A 41 1.97 3.17 11.08
CA GLY A 41 1.83 2.45 12.34
C GLY A 41 1.30 1.03 12.17
N VAL A 42 1.12 0.38 13.32
CA VAL A 42 0.48 -0.94 13.43
C VAL A 42 -0.91 -0.75 14.01
N TYR A 43 -1.91 -1.29 13.35
CA TYR A 43 -3.32 -1.09 13.72
C TYR A 43 -4.02 -2.43 13.86
N GLU A 44 -4.75 -2.61 14.95
CA GLU A 44 -5.63 -3.76 15.09
C GLU A 44 -6.76 -3.69 14.06
N VAL A 45 -7.03 -4.83 13.41
CA VAL A 45 -8.05 -4.92 12.36
C VAL A 45 -9.43 -4.87 13.00
N ASN A 46 -10.12 -3.76 12.79
CA ASN A 46 -11.47 -3.54 13.28
C ASN A 46 -12.54 -3.64 12.17
N GLU A 47 -13.82 -3.62 12.55
CA GLU A 47 -14.95 -3.74 11.62
C GLU A 47 -15.03 -2.58 10.62
N ALA A 48 -14.57 -1.37 10.97
CA ALA A 48 -14.53 -0.25 10.05
C ALA A 48 -13.51 -0.50 8.93
N MET A 49 -12.29 -0.96 9.29
CA MET A 49 -11.26 -1.32 8.31
C MET A 49 -11.69 -2.46 7.39
N LYS A 50 -12.39 -3.47 7.92
CA LYS A 50 -12.93 -4.57 7.10
C LYS A 50 -13.92 -4.05 6.06
N ARG A 51 -14.87 -3.18 6.47
CA ARG A 51 -15.83 -2.54 5.57
C ARG A 51 -15.14 -1.68 4.52
N ASP A 52 -14.20 -0.83 4.92
CA ASP A 52 -13.44 0.03 4.01
C ASP A 52 -12.70 -0.80 2.96
N THR A 53 -12.09 -1.92 3.37
CA THR A 53 -11.35 -2.83 2.48
C THR A 53 -12.25 -3.50 1.45
N VAL A 54 -13.45 -3.93 1.85
CA VAL A 54 -14.43 -4.56 0.95
C VAL A 54 -14.99 -3.55 -0.06
N HIS A 55 -15.20 -2.31 0.36
CA HIS A 55 -15.78 -1.23 -0.44
C HIS A 55 -14.73 -0.23 -0.96
N ALA A 56 -13.44 -0.62 -0.96
CA ALA A 56 -12.36 0.25 -1.38
C ALA A 56 -12.55 0.75 -2.82
N MET A 57 -12.26 2.03 -3.06
CA MET A 57 -12.31 2.63 -4.40
C MET A 57 -11.37 1.97 -5.42
N ARG A 58 -10.36 1.26 -4.93
CA ARG A 58 -9.37 0.54 -5.74
C ARG A 58 -9.31 -0.92 -5.32
N THR A 59 -9.35 -1.79 -6.30
CA THR A 59 -9.22 -3.24 -6.10
C THR A 59 -7.77 -3.66 -6.23
N HIS A 60 -7.17 -4.10 -5.13
CA HIS A 60 -5.79 -4.60 -5.11
C HIS A 60 -5.68 -5.84 -4.20
N ALA A 61 -4.79 -6.78 -4.54
CA ALA A 61 -4.63 -8.02 -3.79
C ALA A 61 -4.27 -7.79 -2.30
N CYS A 62 -3.58 -6.68 -1.97
CA CYS A 62 -3.24 -6.32 -0.60
C CYS A 62 -4.47 -6.07 0.28
N ASN A 63 -5.64 -5.76 -0.31
CA ASN A 63 -6.88 -5.57 0.45
C ASN A 63 -7.29 -6.84 1.21
N LEU A 64 -6.89 -8.01 0.77
CA LEU A 64 -7.21 -9.26 1.45
C LEU A 64 -6.35 -9.53 2.70
N GLY A 65 -5.18 -8.86 2.84
CA GLY A 65 -4.24 -9.14 3.91
C GLY A 65 -4.84 -9.00 5.31
N GLY A 66 -5.46 -7.87 5.60
CA GLY A 66 -6.12 -7.63 6.90
C GLY A 66 -7.34 -8.54 7.13
N LEU A 67 -8.11 -8.83 6.08
CA LEU A 67 -9.27 -9.74 6.16
C LEU A 67 -8.83 -11.17 6.47
N ILE A 68 -7.79 -11.67 5.80
CA ILE A 68 -7.21 -13.00 6.04
C ILE A 68 -6.63 -13.07 7.45
N ALA A 69 -5.83 -12.08 7.85
CA ALA A 69 -5.28 -12.01 9.20
C ALA A 69 -6.38 -12.08 10.27
N SER A 70 -7.42 -11.28 10.14
CA SER A 70 -8.56 -11.27 11.05
C SER A 70 -9.30 -12.60 11.07
N LYS A 71 -9.52 -13.23 9.91
CA LYS A 71 -10.21 -14.53 9.84
C LYS A 71 -9.40 -15.65 10.49
N LEU A 72 -8.10 -15.71 10.24
CA LEU A 72 -7.22 -16.70 10.83
C LEU A 72 -7.09 -16.49 12.35
N ALA A 73 -6.88 -15.26 12.78
CA ALA A 73 -6.77 -14.90 14.19
C ALA A 73 -8.04 -15.26 14.99
N SER A 74 -9.22 -15.07 14.41
CA SER A 74 -10.50 -15.39 15.07
C SER A 74 -10.70 -16.87 15.37
N THR A 75 -9.86 -17.75 14.86
CA THR A 75 -9.90 -19.20 15.15
C THR A 75 -8.90 -19.61 16.24
N LEU A 76 -8.10 -18.68 16.75
CA LEU A 76 -7.12 -18.90 17.81
C LEU A 76 -7.52 -18.16 19.09
N PRO A 77 -7.25 -18.73 20.26
CA PRO A 77 -7.50 -18.06 21.53
C PRO A 77 -6.51 -16.89 21.71
N ASN A 78 -7.02 -15.72 22.13
CA ASN A 78 -6.22 -14.54 22.47
C ASN A 78 -5.23 -14.07 21.37
N CYS A 79 -5.55 -14.31 20.10
CA CYS A 79 -4.71 -13.95 18.97
C CYS A 79 -5.31 -12.73 18.26
N PRO A 80 -4.80 -11.51 18.47
CA PRO A 80 -5.24 -10.32 17.74
C PRO A 80 -4.74 -10.32 16.31
N ALA A 81 -5.48 -9.62 15.43
CA ALA A 81 -5.09 -9.40 14.05
C ALA A 81 -4.71 -7.94 13.80
N PHE A 82 -3.61 -7.70 13.10
CA PHE A 82 -3.11 -6.36 12.77
C PHE A 82 -2.85 -6.16 11.29
N ILE A 83 -2.77 -4.90 10.90
CA ILE A 83 -2.13 -4.45 9.67
C ILE A 83 -0.99 -3.48 10.04
N ALA A 84 0.05 -3.40 9.20
CA ALA A 84 1.18 -2.54 9.44
C ALA A 84 1.46 -1.66 8.21
N ASP A 85 1.70 -0.38 8.44
CA ASP A 85 2.09 0.63 7.45
C ASP A 85 1.41 0.40 6.08
N PRO A 86 0.06 0.48 5.97
CA PRO A 86 -0.65 0.18 4.72
C PRO A 86 -0.25 1.13 3.60
N GLY A 87 -0.46 0.72 2.34
CA GLY A 87 -0.07 1.53 1.17
C GLY A 87 -0.75 2.89 1.07
N VAL A 88 -1.76 3.14 1.88
CA VAL A 88 -2.49 4.41 2.04
C VAL A 88 -1.98 5.26 3.20
N VAL A 89 -0.82 4.95 3.77
CA VAL A 89 -0.19 5.83 4.77
C VAL A 89 -0.07 7.22 4.19
N ASP A 90 -0.68 8.18 4.87
CA ASP A 90 -0.72 9.58 4.47
C ASP A 90 -0.19 10.47 5.61
N GLU A 91 1.06 10.88 5.44
CA GLU A 91 1.79 11.77 6.34
C GLU A 91 2.33 12.99 5.57
N LEU A 92 1.82 13.20 4.34
CA LEU A 92 2.25 14.30 3.49
C LEU A 92 2.05 15.65 4.18
N GLU A 93 3.02 16.53 4.03
CA GLU A 93 2.83 17.94 4.38
C GLU A 93 1.84 18.61 3.44
N ASP A 94 1.15 19.64 3.92
CA ASP A 94 0.13 20.34 3.14
C ASP A 94 0.69 20.92 1.84
N ILE A 95 1.93 21.41 1.87
CA ILE A 95 2.60 21.92 0.65
C ILE A 95 2.85 20.83 -0.38
N ALA A 96 3.09 19.59 0.03
CA ALA A 96 3.29 18.46 -0.88
C ALA A 96 1.98 18.05 -1.59
N ARG A 97 0.82 18.49 -1.09
CA ARG A 97 -0.50 18.20 -1.71
C ARG A 97 -0.87 19.14 -2.82
N ILE A 98 -0.15 20.27 -2.96
CA ILE A 98 -0.46 21.30 -3.94
C ILE A 98 -0.06 20.81 -5.34
N THR A 99 -1.01 20.87 -6.26
CA THR A 99 -0.79 20.63 -7.69
C THR A 99 -1.14 21.87 -8.50
N GLY A 100 -0.91 21.84 -9.79
CA GLY A 100 -1.33 22.91 -10.71
C GLY A 100 -2.85 23.05 -10.88
N SER A 101 -3.66 22.18 -10.24
CA SER A 101 -5.12 22.22 -10.32
C SER A 101 -5.76 21.88 -8.98
N PRO A 102 -6.64 22.74 -8.44
CA PRO A 102 -7.35 22.47 -7.21
C PRO A 102 -8.33 21.28 -7.31
N LEU A 103 -8.68 20.85 -8.54
CA LEU A 103 -9.55 19.71 -8.79
C LEU A 103 -8.80 18.37 -8.69
N MET A 104 -7.48 18.39 -8.66
CA MET A 104 -6.62 17.20 -8.66
C MET A 104 -5.53 17.33 -7.58
N PRO A 105 -5.91 17.36 -6.29
CA PRO A 105 -4.92 17.41 -5.22
C PRO A 105 -4.08 16.13 -5.24
N LYS A 106 -2.83 16.22 -4.83
CA LYS A 106 -1.96 15.07 -4.69
C LYS A 106 -2.49 14.15 -3.60
N ILE A 107 -2.65 12.89 -3.93
CA ILE A 107 -2.90 11.78 -3.01
C ILE A 107 -1.79 10.76 -3.18
N THR A 108 -1.46 10.01 -2.14
CA THR A 108 -0.39 9.04 -2.20
C THR A 108 -0.89 7.62 -1.96
N ILE A 109 -0.40 6.68 -2.79
CA ILE A 109 -0.45 5.23 -2.56
C ILE A 109 0.95 4.72 -2.87
N TRP A 110 1.66 4.27 -1.85
CA TRP A 110 3.07 3.98 -1.96
C TRP A 110 3.50 2.76 -1.15
N HIS A 111 4.75 2.36 -1.23
CA HIS A 111 5.26 1.17 -0.57
C HIS A 111 5.67 1.47 0.90
N ALA A 112 4.74 2.01 1.69
CA ALA A 112 4.97 2.48 3.05
C ALA A 112 5.62 1.43 3.94
N LEU A 113 5.06 0.22 3.98
CA LEU A 113 5.57 -0.87 4.81
C LEU A 113 7.05 -1.16 4.54
N ASN A 114 7.42 -1.31 3.26
CA ASN A 114 8.81 -1.62 2.90
C ASN A 114 9.74 -0.45 3.20
N GLN A 115 9.36 0.77 2.81
CA GLN A 115 10.21 1.95 3.00
C GLN A 115 10.44 2.26 4.48
N LYS A 116 9.37 2.23 5.29
CA LYS A 116 9.50 2.45 6.75
C LYS A 116 10.29 1.31 7.43
N ALA A 117 10.12 0.07 6.98
CA ALA A 117 10.92 -1.06 7.50
C ALA A 117 12.41 -0.88 7.19
N ILE A 118 12.76 -0.48 5.97
CA ILE A 118 14.15 -0.21 5.56
C ILE A 118 14.71 0.99 6.33
N ALA A 119 13.94 2.06 6.52
CA ALA A 119 14.35 3.21 7.31
C ALA A 119 14.69 2.82 8.77
N ARG A 120 13.80 2.07 9.42
CA ARG A 120 14.02 1.57 10.79
C ARG A 120 15.23 0.62 10.87
N ARG A 121 15.39 -0.25 9.87
CA ARG A 121 16.54 -1.14 9.79
C ARG A 121 17.85 -0.35 9.62
N PHE A 122 17.90 0.58 8.69
CA PHE A 122 19.06 1.46 8.49
C PHE A 122 19.42 2.22 9.77
N ALA A 123 18.43 2.85 10.42
CA ALA A 123 18.64 3.55 11.68
C ALA A 123 19.25 2.64 12.75
N LYS A 124 18.73 1.43 12.92
CA LYS A 124 19.27 0.43 13.85
C LYS A 124 20.71 0.05 13.52
N GLU A 125 21.04 -0.17 12.26
CA GLU A 125 22.40 -0.50 11.78
C GLU A 125 23.38 0.67 12.01
N GLN A 126 22.90 1.92 11.99
CA GLN A 126 23.68 3.12 12.29
C GLN A 126 23.70 3.49 13.79
N GLY A 127 23.08 2.70 14.66
CA GLY A 127 23.04 2.99 16.10
C GLY A 127 22.20 4.22 16.47
N THR A 128 21.22 4.58 15.64
CA THR A 128 20.32 5.72 15.83
C THR A 128 18.85 5.33 15.72
N GLN A 129 17.96 6.31 15.79
CA GLN A 129 16.51 6.13 15.64
C GLN A 129 16.03 6.70 14.31
N TYR A 130 15.03 6.06 13.70
CA TYR A 130 14.43 6.53 12.44
C TYR A 130 13.86 7.95 12.58
N GLU A 131 13.33 8.28 13.74
CA GLU A 131 12.78 9.59 14.10
C GLU A 131 13.83 10.71 14.19
N SER A 132 15.12 10.37 14.11
CA SER A 132 16.23 11.33 14.12
C SER A 132 16.85 11.55 12.73
N LEU A 133 16.28 10.96 11.68
CA LEU A 133 16.89 10.92 10.35
C LEU A 133 16.04 11.64 9.31
N ASP A 134 16.75 12.21 8.34
CA ASP A 134 16.21 12.68 7.06
C ASP A 134 16.68 11.73 5.96
N LEU A 135 15.74 11.09 5.26
CA LEU A 135 16.05 10.06 4.28
C LEU A 135 15.25 10.28 2.99
N ILE A 136 15.85 9.96 1.86
CA ILE A 136 15.13 9.69 0.61
C ILE A 136 15.19 8.20 0.38
N ILE A 137 14.04 7.54 0.31
CA ILE A 137 13.97 6.10 0.12
C ILE A 137 13.27 5.79 -1.20
N CYS A 138 13.94 4.99 -2.03
CA CYS A 138 13.42 4.52 -3.31
C CYS A 138 13.09 3.03 -3.20
N HIS A 139 11.81 2.69 -3.34
CA HIS A 139 11.38 1.32 -3.58
C HIS A 139 11.32 1.10 -5.09
N LEU A 140 12.19 0.24 -5.60
CA LEU A 140 12.32 -0.06 -7.03
C LEU A 140 11.87 -1.52 -7.28
N GLY A 141 10.67 -1.69 -7.81
CA GLY A 141 10.06 -3.00 -8.07
C GLY A 141 9.13 -2.95 -9.27
N GLY A 142 8.13 -3.82 -9.33
CA GLY A 142 7.06 -3.77 -10.32
C GLY A 142 6.35 -2.41 -10.34
N GLY A 143 6.11 -1.82 -9.16
CA GLY A 143 5.83 -0.40 -8.98
C GLY A 143 7.04 0.31 -8.39
N ILE A 144 7.15 1.63 -8.61
CA ILE A 144 8.21 2.46 -8.04
C ILE A 144 7.58 3.55 -7.17
N SER A 145 8.07 3.69 -5.93
CA SER A 145 7.77 4.85 -5.10
C SER A 145 9.05 5.42 -4.50
N VAL A 146 9.12 6.74 -4.55
CA VAL A 146 10.18 7.53 -3.92
C VAL A 146 9.51 8.41 -2.88
N ALA A 147 10.00 8.38 -1.65
CA ALA A 147 9.47 9.20 -0.58
C ALA A 147 10.58 9.94 0.16
N VAL A 148 10.25 11.13 0.63
CA VAL A 148 11.05 11.92 1.55
C VAL A 148 10.59 11.61 2.96
N HIS A 149 11.47 11.07 3.78
CA HIS A 149 11.23 10.77 5.18
C HIS A 149 11.92 11.81 6.04
N HIS A 150 11.16 12.49 6.88
CA HIS A 150 11.64 13.47 7.83
C HIS A 150 11.17 13.08 9.23
N HIS A 151 12.11 12.83 10.13
CA HIS A 151 11.85 12.49 11.54
C HIS A 151 10.76 11.40 11.72
N GLY A 152 10.91 10.28 11.01
CA GLY A 152 9.99 9.14 11.13
C GLY A 152 8.71 9.22 10.31
N ARG A 153 8.46 10.34 9.60
CA ARG A 153 7.28 10.57 8.75
C ARG A 153 7.64 10.66 7.29
N ALA A 154 6.79 10.14 6.42
CA ALA A 154 6.93 10.32 4.97
C ALA A 154 6.19 11.59 4.55
N ILE A 155 6.91 12.72 4.50
CA ILE A 155 6.35 14.06 4.26
C ILE A 155 6.01 14.33 2.80
N ASP A 156 6.56 13.55 1.87
CA ASP A 156 6.20 13.54 0.46
C ASP A 156 6.46 12.14 -0.13
N ALA A 157 5.58 11.68 -1.01
CA ALA A 157 5.73 10.44 -1.77
C ALA A 157 4.90 10.51 -3.05
N ASN A 158 5.39 9.91 -4.15
CA ASN A 158 4.59 9.79 -5.36
C ASN A 158 3.49 8.73 -5.22
N ASN A 159 2.40 8.89 -6.00
CA ASN A 159 1.39 7.86 -6.15
C ASN A 159 1.90 6.77 -7.12
N ALA A 160 2.42 5.68 -6.56
CA ALA A 160 3.00 4.58 -7.32
C ALA A 160 1.95 3.67 -7.99
N LEU A 161 0.65 3.87 -7.73
CA LEU A 161 -0.42 3.06 -8.30
C LEU A 161 -1.06 3.72 -9.53
N ASP A 162 -1.27 5.02 -9.51
CA ASP A 162 -2.12 5.74 -10.47
C ASP A 162 -1.34 6.56 -11.51
N GLY A 163 -0.06 6.28 -11.74
CA GLY A 163 0.71 6.88 -12.82
C GLY A 163 1.43 8.18 -12.46
N GLU A 164 1.91 8.31 -11.23
CA GLU A 164 2.76 9.42 -10.80
C GLU A 164 4.20 8.92 -10.56
N GLY A 165 5.17 9.78 -10.82
CA GLY A 165 6.59 9.46 -10.63
C GLY A 165 7.19 8.70 -11.81
N PRO A 166 8.28 7.94 -11.60
CA PRO A 166 8.96 7.22 -12.68
C PRO A 166 8.11 6.06 -13.20
N PHE A 167 8.26 5.75 -14.49
CA PHE A 167 7.68 4.52 -15.04
C PHE A 167 8.42 3.28 -14.52
N SER A 168 7.72 2.16 -14.48
CA SER A 168 8.23 0.89 -13.98
C SER A 168 7.76 -0.27 -14.87
N PRO A 169 8.19 -1.52 -14.62
CA PRO A 169 7.70 -2.67 -15.39
C PRO A 169 6.18 -2.81 -15.44
N GLU A 170 5.47 -2.36 -14.40
CA GLU A 170 4.01 -2.51 -14.29
C GLU A 170 3.24 -1.18 -14.25
N ARG A 171 3.91 -0.04 -14.39
CA ARG A 171 3.27 1.30 -14.24
C ARG A 171 3.82 2.27 -15.27
N ALA A 172 2.94 3.04 -15.88
CA ALA A 172 3.33 4.03 -16.88
C ALA A 172 4.09 5.23 -16.31
N GLY A 173 3.97 5.49 -15.00
CA GLY A 173 4.54 6.69 -14.40
C GLY A 173 3.82 7.97 -14.85
N THR A 174 4.48 9.10 -14.71
CA THR A 174 3.96 10.39 -15.17
C THR A 174 3.91 10.43 -16.68
N LEU A 175 2.73 10.73 -17.24
CA LEU A 175 2.47 10.85 -18.68
C LEU A 175 2.26 12.33 -19.07
N PRO A 176 2.55 12.70 -20.34
CA PRO A 176 2.22 14.02 -20.87
C PRO A 176 0.70 14.24 -20.82
N ALA A 177 0.25 15.17 -19.95
CA ALA A 177 -1.17 15.36 -19.66
C ALA A 177 -2.01 15.71 -20.92
N GLY A 178 -1.50 16.58 -21.80
CA GLY A 178 -2.20 16.94 -23.05
C GLY A 178 -2.46 15.72 -23.94
N GLN A 179 -1.42 14.92 -24.20
CA GLN A 179 -1.55 13.71 -25.01
C GLN A 179 -2.49 12.68 -24.37
N LEU A 180 -2.46 12.56 -23.04
CA LEU A 180 -3.37 11.68 -22.32
C LEU A 180 -4.83 12.11 -22.47
N ILE A 181 -5.11 13.42 -22.40
CA ILE A 181 -6.45 13.98 -22.63
C ILE A 181 -6.90 13.69 -24.07
N ASP A 182 -6.07 13.98 -25.06
CA ASP A 182 -6.38 13.70 -26.47
C ASP A 182 -6.70 12.22 -26.69
N LEU A 183 -5.93 11.33 -26.09
CA LEU A 183 -6.17 9.88 -26.17
C LEU A 183 -7.48 9.46 -25.48
N CYS A 184 -7.79 10.04 -24.30
CA CYS A 184 -9.03 9.77 -23.58
C CYS A 184 -10.29 10.10 -24.40
N PHE A 185 -10.24 11.16 -25.20
CA PHE A 185 -11.38 11.63 -25.98
C PHE A 185 -11.33 11.21 -27.47
N SER A 186 -10.31 10.48 -27.91
CA SER A 186 -10.17 10.01 -29.29
C SER A 186 -11.14 8.90 -29.69
N GLY A 187 -11.74 8.23 -28.74
CA GLY A 187 -12.57 7.02 -28.98
C GLY A 187 -11.75 5.76 -29.34
N GLN A 188 -10.42 5.82 -29.35
CA GLN A 188 -9.56 4.68 -29.71
C GLN A 188 -9.52 3.61 -28.62
N LEU A 189 -9.66 4.00 -27.36
CA LEU A 189 -9.55 3.12 -26.20
C LEU A 189 -10.69 3.40 -25.20
N THR A 190 -11.16 2.36 -24.58
CA THR A 190 -12.08 2.48 -23.46
C THR A 190 -11.35 2.92 -22.18
N LYS A 191 -12.11 3.41 -21.19
CA LYS A 191 -11.56 3.77 -19.88
C LYS A 191 -10.78 2.62 -19.22
N ASP A 192 -11.28 1.38 -19.36
CA ASP A 192 -10.65 0.21 -18.74
C ASP A 192 -9.34 -0.19 -19.44
N GLU A 193 -9.31 -0.07 -20.77
CA GLU A 193 -8.07 -0.28 -21.54
C GLU A 193 -7.02 0.79 -21.22
N LEU A 194 -7.43 2.06 -21.09
CA LEU A 194 -6.52 3.14 -20.64
C LEU A 194 -5.98 2.87 -19.25
N LYS A 195 -6.83 2.49 -18.31
CA LYS A 195 -6.39 2.14 -16.94
C LYS A 195 -5.39 1.00 -16.92
N LYS A 196 -5.60 -0.06 -17.72
CA LYS A 196 -4.64 -1.17 -17.86
C LYS A 196 -3.29 -0.72 -18.41
N ARG A 197 -3.25 0.30 -19.27
CA ARG A 197 -1.99 0.86 -19.79
C ARG A 197 -1.24 1.71 -18.75
N ILE A 198 -1.95 2.27 -17.78
CA ILE A 198 -1.37 3.07 -16.69
C ILE A 198 -0.86 2.18 -15.56
N SER A 199 -1.62 1.16 -15.20
CA SER A 199 -1.36 0.40 -13.96
C SER A 199 -1.34 -1.12 -14.13
N GLY A 200 -1.02 -1.63 -15.34
CA GLY A 200 -0.67 -3.02 -15.63
C GLY A 200 -1.78 -4.05 -15.41
#